data_e579492dae7790c6969dd0740d40d703
#
_entry.id   e579492dae7790c6969dd0740d40d703
#
_cell.length_a   1.000
_cell.length_b   1.000
_cell.length_c   1.000
_cell.angle_alpha   90.00
_cell.angle_beta   90.00
_cell.angle_gamma   90.00
#
_symmetry.space_group_name_H-M   'P 1'
#
loop_
_entity.id
_entity.type
_entity.pdbx_description
1 polymer ?
#
loop_
_entity_poly.entity_id
_entity_poly.type
_entity_poly.pdbx_seq_one_letter_code
_entity_poly.pdbx_strand_id
1 'polypeptide(L)'
;MMALDALRDWTEWLTHEKRSSPRTVEAYRHDILLALTFFQQHLGGDVTLTDLRKLSLADLRAWLAHETARSEKPTRRVTSADSRARSRARHVSALRSFFRYLAVRHDLSNPAPSLLATPRTKKRLPRPLGQEAALAAPEGISDDAETSQAALRDRALFTLLYGTGLRIGEALSLDIRDMTNAGQNMLRVVGKGGKERLVPLLPAVIEALENWKAAHPTPAPDAPLFCGVRGGRLNPGVAQRAMRNWRKGEGLPDSATPHALRHSFATHLMEGGADLRTIQELMGHASLSTTQAYTLADEKHLLDVWRKAHPRADGGA
;
A
#
# COMPACT_ATOMS: atom_id res chain seq x y z
N MET A 1 -4.00 31.82 17.70
CA MET A 1 -4.43 30.66 16.86
C MET A 1 -4.13 29.40 17.60
N MET A 2 -5.09 28.49 17.69
CA MET A 2 -4.92 27.19 18.35
C MET A 2 -4.13 26.23 17.43
N ALA A 3 -3.37 25.33 18.04
CA ALA A 3 -2.62 24.35 17.27
C ALA A 3 -3.51 23.40 16.47
N LEU A 4 -4.74 23.15 16.92
CA LEU A 4 -5.72 22.34 16.18
C LEU A 4 -6.20 23.01 14.89
N ASP A 5 -6.34 24.35 14.87
CA ASP A 5 -6.66 25.10 13.64
C ASP A 5 -5.53 24.95 12.63
N ALA A 6 -4.28 25.12 13.10
CA ALA A 6 -3.11 24.94 12.26
C ALA A 6 -2.96 23.50 11.74
N LEU A 7 -3.35 22.50 12.53
CA LEU A 7 -3.41 21.11 12.07
C LEU A 7 -4.39 20.90 10.93
N ARG A 8 -5.60 21.50 11.00
CA ARG A 8 -6.59 21.45 9.93
C ARG A 8 -6.02 22.07 8.65
N ASP A 9 -5.51 23.28 8.74
CA ASP A 9 -4.98 24.03 7.61
C ASP A 9 -3.76 23.31 6.98
N TRP A 10 -2.88 22.71 7.80
CA TRP A 10 -1.78 21.87 7.32
C TRP A 10 -2.27 20.61 6.59
N THR A 11 -3.36 20.01 7.06
CA THR A 11 -3.95 18.83 6.42
C THR A 11 -4.46 19.18 5.01
N GLU A 12 -5.09 20.33 4.86
CA GLU A 12 -5.53 20.87 3.57
C GLU A 12 -4.34 21.16 2.65
N TRP A 13 -3.30 21.82 3.20
CA TRP A 13 -2.05 22.07 2.46
C TRP A 13 -1.36 20.77 1.97
N LEU A 14 -1.32 19.73 2.81
CA LEU A 14 -0.81 18.42 2.39
C LEU A 14 -1.62 17.81 1.26
N THR A 15 -2.93 18.00 1.27
CA THR A 15 -3.85 17.45 0.28
C THR A 15 -3.75 18.20 -1.04
N HIS A 16 -3.88 19.51 -1.01
CA HIS A 16 -4.06 20.34 -2.21
C HIS A 16 -2.74 20.83 -2.81
N GLU A 17 -1.81 21.31 -1.98
CA GLU A 17 -0.55 21.86 -2.48
C GLU A 17 0.55 20.78 -2.60
N LYS A 18 0.68 19.90 -1.62
CA LYS A 18 1.68 18.83 -1.64
C LYS A 18 1.21 17.58 -2.36
N ARG A 19 -0.07 17.49 -2.71
CA ARG A 19 -0.67 16.34 -3.40
C ARG A 19 -0.28 15.01 -2.76
N SER A 20 -0.25 15.00 -1.43
CA SER A 20 0.07 13.81 -0.66
C SER A 20 -1.03 12.77 -0.80
N SER A 21 -0.69 11.48 -0.71
CA SER A 21 -1.72 10.44 -0.77
C SER A 21 -2.69 10.56 0.41
N PRO A 22 -4.00 10.26 0.23
CA PRO A 22 -4.98 10.32 1.33
C PRO A 22 -4.54 9.55 2.57
N ARG A 23 -3.93 8.37 2.38
CA ARG A 23 -3.37 7.57 3.49
C ARG A 23 -2.21 8.25 4.22
N THR A 24 -1.37 9.00 3.49
CA THR A 24 -0.29 9.77 4.11
C THR A 24 -0.85 10.92 4.93
N VAL A 25 -1.82 11.64 4.38
CA VAL A 25 -2.50 12.75 5.06
C VAL A 25 -3.17 12.27 6.34
N GLU A 26 -3.94 11.18 6.25
CA GLU A 26 -4.62 10.58 7.41
C GLU A 26 -3.63 10.12 8.49
N ALA A 27 -2.57 9.40 8.10
CA ALA A 27 -1.55 8.93 9.02
C ALA A 27 -0.81 10.08 9.71
N TYR A 28 -0.44 11.11 8.96
CA TYR A 28 0.26 12.29 9.49
C TYR A 28 -0.65 13.13 10.39
N ARG A 29 -1.91 13.35 9.97
CA ARG A 29 -2.91 14.01 10.80
C ARG A 29 -3.10 13.31 12.13
N HIS A 30 -3.24 11.97 12.09
CA HIS A 30 -3.36 11.17 13.31
C HIS A 30 -2.13 11.32 14.21
N ASP A 31 -0.92 11.27 13.66
CA ASP A 31 0.31 11.38 14.43
C ASP A 31 0.45 12.76 15.11
N ILE A 32 0.10 13.84 14.41
CA ILE A 32 0.14 15.19 15.01
C ILE A 32 -0.97 15.38 16.03
N LEU A 33 -2.16 14.82 15.79
CA LEU A 33 -3.23 14.87 16.79
C LEU A 33 -2.82 14.21 18.11
N LEU A 34 -2.14 13.04 18.04
CA LEU A 34 -1.58 12.37 19.21
C LEU A 34 -0.51 13.25 19.92
N ALA A 35 0.33 13.93 19.14
CA ALA A 35 1.32 14.84 19.69
C ALA A 35 0.68 16.01 20.42
N LEU A 36 -0.32 16.65 19.80
CA LEU A 36 -1.05 17.77 20.41
C LEU A 36 -1.80 17.34 21.69
N THR A 37 -2.41 16.15 21.69
CA THR A 37 -3.07 15.59 22.88
C THR A 37 -2.06 15.38 24.02
N PHE A 38 -0.88 14.87 23.70
CA PHE A 38 0.19 14.74 24.71
C PHE A 38 0.64 16.10 25.22
N PHE A 39 0.89 17.08 24.34
CA PHE A 39 1.34 18.40 24.76
C PHE A 39 0.28 19.17 25.55
N GLN A 40 -1.00 18.98 25.26
CA GLN A 40 -2.11 19.53 26.08
C GLN A 40 -2.01 19.05 27.54
N GLN A 41 -1.75 17.78 27.76
CA GLN A 41 -1.57 17.23 29.09
C GLN A 41 -0.24 17.66 29.72
N HIS A 42 0.83 17.71 28.94
CA HIS A 42 2.17 18.03 29.39
C HIS A 42 2.34 19.50 29.79
N LEU A 43 1.66 20.41 29.09
CA LEU A 43 1.70 21.86 29.33
C LEU A 43 0.55 22.36 30.24
N GLY A 44 -0.44 21.51 30.52
CA GLY A 44 -1.54 21.81 31.43
C GLY A 44 -2.65 22.68 30.84
N GLY A 45 -2.81 22.70 29.50
CA GLY A 45 -3.86 23.49 28.84
C GLY A 45 -3.87 23.34 27.33
N ASP A 46 -4.77 24.05 26.67
CA ASP A 46 -4.86 24.03 25.23
C ASP A 46 -3.60 24.57 24.54
N VAL A 47 -3.11 23.83 23.56
CA VAL A 47 -1.84 24.14 22.88
C VAL A 47 -2.07 25.26 21.84
N THR A 48 -1.32 26.34 21.96
CA THR A 48 -1.30 27.46 21.02
C THR A 48 -0.05 27.40 20.12
N LEU A 49 -0.03 28.23 19.06
CA LEU A 49 1.18 28.38 18.24
C LEU A 49 2.36 28.92 19.04
N THR A 50 2.11 29.76 20.04
CA THR A 50 3.16 30.26 20.94
C THR A 50 3.80 29.13 21.74
N ASP A 51 3.01 28.17 22.21
CA ASP A 51 3.51 27.00 22.93
C ASP A 51 4.33 26.09 22.00
N LEU A 52 3.86 25.86 20.78
CA LEU A 52 4.60 25.09 19.77
C LEU A 52 5.97 25.74 19.45
N ARG A 53 6.06 27.07 19.44
CA ARG A 53 7.33 27.79 19.26
C ARG A 53 8.31 27.51 20.38
N LYS A 54 7.83 27.34 21.62
CA LYS A 54 8.63 27.15 22.82
C LYS A 54 8.98 25.70 23.11
N LEU A 55 8.38 24.72 22.41
CA LEU A 55 8.68 23.31 22.64
C LEU A 55 10.17 23.04 22.48
N SER A 56 10.74 22.46 23.51
CA SER A 56 12.15 22.04 23.53
C SER A 56 12.33 20.66 22.88
N LEU A 57 13.59 20.31 22.61
CA LEU A 57 13.93 18.95 22.17
C LEU A 57 13.57 17.90 23.23
N ALA A 58 13.61 18.27 24.51
CA ALA A 58 13.22 17.39 25.64
C ALA A 58 11.73 17.07 25.57
N ASP A 59 10.85 18.05 25.32
CA ASP A 59 9.40 17.85 25.21
C ASP A 59 9.05 16.91 24.04
N LEU A 60 9.70 17.11 22.89
CA LEU A 60 9.52 16.25 21.73
C LEU A 60 9.99 14.81 21.97
N ARG A 61 11.09 14.64 22.72
CA ARG A 61 11.58 13.31 23.12
C ARG A 61 10.64 12.66 24.13
N ALA A 62 10.10 13.42 25.09
CA ALA A 62 9.11 12.94 26.04
C ALA A 62 7.87 12.39 25.33
N TRP A 63 7.35 13.11 24.33
CA TRP A 63 6.26 12.60 23.50
C TRP A 63 6.62 11.29 22.79
N LEU A 64 7.80 11.21 22.14
CA LEU A 64 8.21 9.99 21.45
C LEU A 64 8.40 8.81 22.41
N ALA A 65 8.86 9.05 23.62
CA ALA A 65 8.96 8.03 24.68
C ALA A 65 7.57 7.57 25.12
N HIS A 66 6.63 8.51 25.34
CA HIS A 66 5.24 8.21 25.67
C HIS A 66 4.58 7.33 24.61
N GLU A 67 4.73 7.66 23.31
CA GLU A 67 4.18 6.85 22.21
C GLU A 67 4.83 5.46 22.11
N THR A 68 6.12 5.35 22.45
CA THR A 68 6.82 4.06 22.52
C THR A 68 6.23 3.21 23.64
N ALA A 69 6.11 3.74 24.85
CA ALA A 69 5.52 3.04 25.98
C ALA A 69 4.05 2.65 25.73
N ARG A 70 3.28 3.54 25.07
CA ARG A 70 1.89 3.23 24.67
C ARG A 70 1.81 2.06 23.70
N SER A 71 2.76 1.96 22.78
CA SER A 71 2.83 0.87 21.79
C SER A 71 3.32 -0.45 22.36
N GLU A 72 3.89 -0.45 23.54
CA GLU A 72 4.39 -1.65 24.26
C GLU A 72 3.34 -2.27 25.17
N LYS A 73 2.25 -1.54 25.50
CA LYS A 73 1.15 -2.11 26.27
C LYS A 73 0.57 -3.31 25.53
N PRO A 74 0.26 -4.42 26.21
CA PRO A 74 -0.29 -5.62 25.60
C PRO A 74 -1.70 -5.31 25.07
N THR A 75 -1.76 -4.87 23.84
CA THR A 75 -2.99 -4.79 23.06
C THR A 75 -3.11 -6.09 22.24
N ARG A 76 -4.31 -6.43 21.77
CA ARG A 76 -4.58 -7.61 20.93
C ARG A 76 -3.66 -7.80 19.70
N ARG A 77 -2.77 -6.85 19.41
CA ARG A 77 -1.77 -6.90 18.32
C ARG A 77 -0.36 -6.80 18.87
N VAL A 78 0.36 -7.90 18.83
CA VAL A 78 1.81 -7.89 19.03
C VAL A 78 2.46 -7.16 17.86
N THR A 79 2.98 -5.97 18.09
CA THR A 79 3.73 -5.19 17.10
C THR A 79 5.21 -5.55 17.16
N SER A 80 5.80 -5.94 16.02
CA SER A 80 7.23 -6.24 15.94
C SER A 80 8.08 -4.99 16.23
N ALA A 81 9.32 -5.18 16.72
CA ALA A 81 10.28 -4.10 16.94
C ALA A 81 10.48 -3.23 15.67
N ASP A 82 10.56 -3.85 14.50
CA ASP A 82 10.65 -3.15 13.20
C ASP A 82 9.40 -2.30 12.90
N SER A 83 8.22 -2.76 13.29
CA SER A 83 6.97 -2.00 13.11
C SER A 83 6.95 -0.76 13.99
N ARG A 84 7.40 -0.90 15.25
CA ARG A 84 7.54 0.23 16.21
C ARG A 84 8.55 1.25 15.70
N ALA A 85 9.72 0.79 15.21
CA ALA A 85 10.73 1.68 14.64
C ALA A 85 10.21 2.46 13.42
N ARG A 86 9.43 1.82 12.53
CA ARG A 86 8.79 2.48 11.40
C ARG A 86 7.73 3.50 11.83
N SER A 87 6.90 3.17 12.80
CA SER A 87 5.92 4.12 13.36
C SER A 87 6.61 5.33 13.96
N ARG A 88 7.67 5.12 14.75
CA ARG A 88 8.46 6.21 15.33
C ARG A 88 9.13 7.09 14.26
N ALA A 89 9.68 6.50 13.20
CA ALA A 89 10.23 7.25 12.07
C ALA A 89 9.14 8.10 11.36
N ARG A 90 7.91 7.56 11.24
CA ARG A 90 6.77 8.30 10.68
C ARG A 90 6.37 9.47 11.58
N HIS A 91 6.28 9.27 12.90
CA HIS A 91 6.01 10.33 13.87
C HIS A 91 7.00 11.50 13.74
N VAL A 92 8.30 11.20 13.65
CA VAL A 92 9.33 12.22 13.43
C VAL A 92 9.14 12.94 12.09
N SER A 93 8.80 12.21 11.03
CA SER A 93 8.54 12.80 9.71
C SER A 93 7.32 13.70 9.71
N ALA A 94 6.23 13.29 10.38
CA ALA A 94 5.02 14.09 10.52
C ALA A 94 5.29 15.40 11.28
N LEU A 95 6.00 15.32 12.43
CA LEU A 95 6.42 16.51 13.19
C LEU A 95 7.23 17.48 12.32
N ARG A 96 8.26 16.99 11.66
CA ARG A 96 9.10 17.84 10.80
C ARG A 96 8.31 18.49 9.68
N SER A 97 7.37 17.76 9.08
CA SER A 97 6.49 18.29 8.05
C SER A 97 5.56 19.38 8.60
N PHE A 98 4.97 19.15 9.75
CA PHE A 98 4.07 20.11 10.41
C PHE A 98 4.82 21.40 10.80
N PHE A 99 5.95 21.29 11.47
CA PHE A 99 6.75 22.47 11.86
C PHE A 99 7.32 23.22 10.66
N ARG A 100 7.66 22.53 9.56
CA ARG A 100 8.01 23.20 8.30
C ARG A 100 6.85 24.01 7.73
N TYR A 101 5.64 23.48 7.79
CA TYR A 101 4.44 24.21 7.39
C TYR A 101 4.23 25.44 8.27
N LEU A 102 4.35 25.30 9.59
CA LEU A 102 4.22 26.41 10.54
C LEU A 102 5.27 27.50 10.29
N ALA A 103 6.50 27.11 9.96
CA ALA A 103 7.54 28.09 9.61
C ALA A 103 7.20 28.88 8.33
N VAL A 104 6.65 28.21 7.32
CA VAL A 104 6.34 28.85 6.02
C VAL A 104 5.05 29.68 6.08
N ARG A 105 4.03 29.22 6.80
CA ARG A 105 2.69 29.84 6.76
C ARG A 105 2.36 30.70 7.98
N HIS A 106 3.04 30.50 9.09
CA HIS A 106 2.77 31.18 10.36
C HIS A 106 4.00 31.87 10.97
N ASP A 107 5.08 31.96 10.23
CA ASP A 107 6.37 32.51 10.71
C ASP A 107 6.80 31.94 12.08
N LEU A 108 6.50 30.66 12.30
CA LEU A 108 6.84 29.93 13.53
C LEU A 108 8.12 29.13 13.32
N SER A 109 9.26 29.66 13.71
CA SER A 109 10.51 28.94 13.69
C SER A 109 10.73 28.19 15.00
N ASN A 110 10.96 26.87 14.92
CA ASN A 110 11.41 26.01 16.02
C ASN A 110 12.38 24.97 15.46
N PRO A 111 13.67 24.99 15.85
CA PRO A 111 14.66 24.04 15.34
C PRO A 111 14.57 22.63 15.95
N ALA A 112 13.90 22.48 17.10
CA ALA A 112 13.88 21.23 17.88
C ALA A 112 13.40 19.99 17.08
N PRO A 113 12.37 20.06 16.20
CA PRO A 113 11.96 18.92 15.41
C PRO A 113 13.04 18.43 14.42
N SER A 114 13.91 19.31 13.93
CA SER A 114 14.99 18.94 13.01
C SER A 114 16.11 18.18 13.73
N LEU A 115 16.29 18.42 15.02
CA LEU A 115 17.28 17.77 15.88
C LEU A 115 16.87 16.39 16.39
N LEU A 116 15.61 15.98 16.18
CA LEU A 116 15.17 14.64 16.54
C LEU A 116 15.92 13.59 15.71
N ALA A 117 16.47 12.57 16.37
CA ALA A 117 17.03 11.43 15.65
C ALA A 117 15.92 10.59 15.00
N THR A 118 16.05 10.31 13.71
CA THR A 118 15.18 9.34 13.04
C THR A 118 15.69 7.94 13.34
N PRO A 119 14.86 7.03 13.89
CA PRO A 119 15.28 5.66 14.12
C PRO A 119 15.78 5.01 12.81
N ARG A 120 16.93 4.36 12.89
CA ARG A 120 17.42 3.55 11.78
C ARG A 120 16.51 2.31 11.69
N THR A 121 15.65 2.28 10.69
CA THR A 121 14.91 1.07 10.34
C THR A 121 15.84 0.16 9.53
N LYS A 122 16.02 -1.08 9.94
CA LYS A 122 16.70 -2.05 9.07
C LYS A 122 15.89 -2.13 7.77
N LYS A 123 16.48 -1.67 6.67
CA LYS A 123 15.93 -1.95 5.34
C LYS A 123 16.05 -3.46 5.12
N ARG A 124 15.00 -4.20 5.47
CA ARG A 124 14.88 -5.56 4.97
C ARG A 124 14.66 -5.42 3.47
N LEU A 125 15.64 -5.84 2.69
CA LEU A 125 15.41 -6.02 1.27
C LEU A 125 14.21 -6.98 1.15
N PRO A 126 13.16 -6.60 0.43
CA PRO A 126 12.06 -7.52 0.16
C PRO A 126 12.68 -8.76 -0.50
N ARG A 127 12.51 -9.91 0.12
CA ARG A 127 12.88 -11.17 -0.52
C ARG A 127 11.68 -11.59 -1.35
N PRO A 128 11.85 -11.84 -2.66
CA PRO A 128 10.80 -12.45 -3.47
C PRO A 128 10.47 -13.82 -2.89
N LEU A 129 9.23 -14.25 -3.06
CA LEU A 129 8.90 -15.67 -2.89
C LEU A 129 9.56 -16.45 -4.05
N GLY A 130 10.01 -17.65 -3.78
CA GLY A 130 10.40 -18.57 -4.85
C GLY A 130 9.23 -18.79 -5.82
N GLN A 131 9.52 -19.17 -7.04
CA GLN A 131 8.54 -19.34 -8.10
C GLN A 131 7.43 -20.32 -7.70
N GLU A 132 7.78 -21.46 -7.12
CA GLU A 132 6.84 -22.48 -6.64
C GLU A 132 5.87 -21.90 -5.61
N ALA A 133 6.37 -21.24 -4.56
CA ALA A 133 5.52 -20.63 -3.53
C ALA A 133 4.65 -19.47 -4.08
N ALA A 134 5.15 -18.72 -5.06
CA ALA A 134 4.36 -17.64 -5.69
C ALA A 134 3.23 -18.19 -6.59
N LEU A 135 3.48 -19.33 -7.24
CA LEU A 135 2.47 -20.06 -8.03
C LEU A 135 1.42 -20.73 -7.15
N ALA A 136 1.83 -21.32 -6.03
CA ALA A 136 0.93 -22.00 -5.08
C ALA A 136 0.08 -21.02 -4.24
N ALA A 137 0.53 -19.77 -4.05
CA ALA A 137 -0.12 -18.83 -3.15
C ALA A 137 -1.63 -18.60 -3.43
N PRO A 138 -2.11 -18.41 -4.67
CA PRO A 138 -3.54 -18.18 -4.90
C PRO A 138 -4.42 -19.36 -4.49
N GLU A 139 -3.99 -20.60 -4.76
CA GLU A 139 -4.69 -21.82 -4.39
C GLU A 139 -4.64 -22.03 -2.88
N GLY A 140 -3.46 -22.07 -2.28
CA GLY A 140 -3.31 -22.32 -0.86
C GLY A 140 -4.00 -21.26 0.03
N ILE A 141 -4.02 -19.99 -0.40
CA ILE A 141 -4.79 -18.94 0.31
C ILE A 141 -6.30 -19.16 0.16
N SER A 142 -6.75 -19.65 -1.00
CA SER A 142 -8.14 -19.97 -1.27
C SER A 142 -8.62 -21.14 -0.41
N ASP A 143 -7.81 -22.17 -0.24
CA ASP A 143 -8.13 -23.35 0.54
C ASP A 143 -8.28 -23.05 2.03
N ASP A 144 -7.55 -22.06 2.52
CA ASP A 144 -7.64 -21.54 3.91
C ASP A 144 -8.87 -20.63 4.16
N ALA A 145 -9.70 -20.38 3.14
CA ALA A 145 -10.80 -19.42 3.27
C ALA A 145 -11.99 -19.99 4.04
N GLU A 146 -12.66 -19.13 4.83
CA GLU A 146 -13.78 -19.52 5.69
C GLU A 146 -15.05 -19.92 4.90
N THR A 147 -15.20 -19.46 3.66
CA THR A 147 -16.36 -19.72 2.80
C THR A 147 -15.93 -19.92 1.35
N SER A 148 -16.74 -20.67 0.56
CA SER A 148 -16.50 -20.86 -0.88
C SER A 148 -16.46 -19.54 -1.65
N GLN A 149 -17.27 -18.55 -1.26
CA GLN A 149 -17.25 -17.23 -1.89
C GLN A 149 -15.97 -16.47 -1.56
N ALA A 150 -15.48 -16.53 -0.32
CA ALA A 150 -14.19 -15.95 0.07
C ALA A 150 -13.02 -16.66 -0.64
N ALA A 151 -13.12 -17.98 -0.83
CA ALA A 151 -12.16 -18.76 -1.57
C ALA A 151 -12.00 -18.27 -3.02
N LEU A 152 -13.09 -18.16 -3.77
CA LEU A 152 -13.09 -17.66 -5.15
C LEU A 152 -12.57 -16.23 -5.23
N ARG A 153 -12.98 -15.35 -4.32
CA ARG A 153 -12.49 -13.97 -4.23
C ARG A 153 -10.98 -13.93 -4.00
N ASP A 154 -10.49 -14.66 -3.02
CA ASP A 154 -9.10 -14.60 -2.62
C ASP A 154 -8.21 -15.25 -3.69
N ARG A 155 -8.65 -16.36 -4.29
CA ARG A 155 -7.99 -16.95 -5.47
C ARG A 155 -7.86 -15.92 -6.59
N ALA A 156 -8.94 -15.27 -6.99
CA ALA A 156 -8.93 -14.26 -8.04
C ALA A 156 -8.01 -13.07 -7.70
N LEU A 157 -8.08 -12.56 -6.47
CA LEU A 157 -7.25 -11.45 -6.02
C LEU A 157 -5.75 -11.79 -6.05
N PHE A 158 -5.36 -12.95 -5.52
CA PHE A 158 -3.95 -13.32 -5.45
C PHE A 158 -3.40 -13.76 -6.81
N THR A 159 -4.22 -14.38 -7.66
CA THR A 159 -3.88 -14.63 -9.07
C THR A 159 -3.64 -13.33 -9.83
N LEU A 160 -4.52 -12.32 -9.65
CA LEU A 160 -4.35 -11.01 -10.24
C LEU A 160 -3.07 -10.33 -9.73
N LEU A 161 -2.82 -10.34 -8.42
CA LEU A 161 -1.63 -9.69 -7.83
C LEU A 161 -0.32 -10.28 -8.36
N TYR A 162 -0.23 -11.61 -8.45
CA TYR A 162 0.97 -12.27 -8.96
C TYR A 162 1.06 -12.18 -10.49
N GLY A 163 -0.05 -12.38 -11.19
CA GLY A 163 -0.06 -12.37 -12.66
C GLY A 163 0.15 -10.98 -13.29
N THR A 164 0.00 -9.90 -12.53
CA THR A 164 0.09 -8.54 -13.06
C THR A 164 1.07 -7.63 -12.32
N GLY A 165 1.55 -8.06 -11.17
CA GLY A 165 2.40 -7.25 -10.31
C GLY A 165 1.70 -5.98 -9.76
N LEU A 166 0.38 -5.92 -9.70
CA LEU A 166 -0.35 -4.79 -9.14
C LEU A 166 -0.03 -4.56 -7.66
N ARG A 167 -0.07 -3.30 -7.24
CA ARG A 167 -0.12 -3.01 -5.80
C ARG A 167 -1.48 -3.44 -5.25
N ILE A 168 -1.52 -4.01 -4.04
CA ILE A 168 -2.79 -4.40 -3.42
C ILE A 168 -3.83 -3.27 -3.42
N GLY A 169 -3.41 -2.03 -3.23
CA GLY A 169 -4.32 -0.88 -3.28
C GLY A 169 -4.88 -0.61 -4.68
N GLU A 170 -4.11 -0.85 -5.72
CA GLU A 170 -4.55 -0.74 -7.13
C GLU A 170 -5.56 -1.85 -7.44
N ALA A 171 -5.24 -3.10 -7.13
CA ALA A 171 -6.16 -4.23 -7.32
C ALA A 171 -7.49 -4.03 -6.57
N LEU A 172 -7.44 -3.59 -5.31
CA LEU A 172 -8.64 -3.35 -4.51
C LEU A 172 -9.41 -2.08 -4.91
N SER A 173 -8.85 -1.19 -5.71
CA SER A 173 -9.57 0.00 -6.24
C SER A 173 -10.41 -0.31 -7.48
N LEU A 174 -10.23 -1.45 -8.11
CA LEU A 174 -10.97 -1.86 -9.30
C LEU A 174 -12.46 -2.06 -9.00
N ASP A 175 -13.28 -1.70 -9.97
CA ASP A 175 -14.71 -1.98 -10.01
C ASP A 175 -14.99 -3.06 -11.07
N ILE A 176 -16.19 -3.63 -11.06
CA ILE A 176 -16.57 -4.69 -12.00
C ILE A 176 -16.50 -4.20 -13.45
N ARG A 177 -16.86 -2.94 -13.71
CA ARG A 177 -16.74 -2.32 -15.04
C ARG A 177 -15.32 -2.31 -15.59
N ASP A 178 -14.29 -2.27 -14.73
CA ASP A 178 -12.91 -2.26 -15.19
C ASP A 178 -12.50 -3.57 -15.86
N MET A 179 -13.21 -4.67 -15.56
CA MET A 179 -13.06 -5.95 -16.25
C MET A 179 -13.69 -5.98 -17.64
N THR A 180 -14.68 -5.13 -17.92
CA THR A 180 -15.42 -5.17 -19.19
C THR A 180 -14.54 -4.77 -20.37
N ASN A 181 -13.48 -4.03 -20.14
CA ASN A 181 -12.44 -3.71 -21.11
C ASN A 181 -11.40 -4.84 -21.28
N ALA A 182 -11.53 -5.93 -20.52
CA ALA A 182 -10.64 -7.10 -20.59
C ALA A 182 -10.82 -7.95 -21.86
N GLY A 183 -11.79 -7.63 -22.74
CA GLY A 183 -11.95 -8.26 -24.05
C GLY A 183 -10.72 -8.18 -24.97
N GLN A 184 -9.76 -7.32 -24.63
CA GLN A 184 -8.44 -7.19 -25.30
C GLN A 184 -7.30 -7.80 -24.47
N ASN A 185 -7.58 -8.59 -23.43
CA ASN A 185 -6.59 -9.12 -22.48
C ASN A 185 -5.74 -8.03 -21.80
N MET A 186 -6.29 -6.83 -21.64
CA MET A 186 -5.63 -5.68 -21.04
C MET A 186 -6.50 -5.06 -19.95
N LEU A 187 -5.93 -4.78 -18.80
CA LEU A 187 -6.59 -4.11 -17.69
C LEU A 187 -6.06 -2.69 -17.54
N ARG A 188 -6.96 -1.71 -17.56
CA ARG A 188 -6.60 -0.31 -17.25
C ARG A 188 -6.53 -0.11 -15.75
N VAL A 189 -5.39 0.37 -15.27
CA VAL A 189 -5.13 0.59 -13.84
C VAL A 189 -4.74 2.03 -13.58
N VAL A 190 -5.39 2.65 -12.61
CA VAL A 190 -5.07 4.00 -12.14
C VAL A 190 -4.09 3.92 -10.97
N GLY A 191 -2.89 4.43 -11.18
CA GLY A 191 -1.83 4.44 -10.18
C GLY A 191 -1.80 5.71 -9.31
N LYS A 192 -0.72 5.86 -8.55
CA LYS A 192 -0.50 7.05 -7.71
C LYS A 192 -0.46 8.33 -8.54
N GLY A 193 -1.26 9.32 -8.14
CA GLY A 193 -1.33 10.63 -8.82
C GLY A 193 -2.22 10.63 -10.05
N GLY A 194 -3.13 9.65 -10.20
CA GLY A 194 -4.06 9.57 -11.33
C GLY A 194 -3.42 9.10 -12.65
N LYS A 195 -2.18 8.62 -12.61
CA LYS A 195 -1.52 8.07 -13.81
C LYS A 195 -2.13 6.73 -14.17
N GLU A 196 -2.55 6.60 -15.41
CA GLU A 196 -3.12 5.37 -15.96
C GLU A 196 -2.04 4.54 -16.66
N ARG A 197 -2.20 3.21 -16.60
CA ARG A 197 -1.41 2.27 -17.39
C ARG A 197 -2.24 1.07 -17.78
N LEU A 198 -1.89 0.44 -18.88
CA LEU A 198 -2.43 -0.84 -19.29
C LEU A 198 -1.56 -1.98 -18.75
N VAL A 199 -2.20 -3.02 -18.28
CA VAL A 199 -1.53 -4.21 -17.74
C VAL A 199 -2.13 -5.43 -18.46
N PRO A 200 -1.30 -6.27 -19.10
CA PRO A 200 -1.77 -7.47 -19.77
C PRO A 200 -2.29 -8.50 -18.76
N LEU A 201 -3.33 -9.23 -19.16
CA LEU A 201 -3.91 -10.31 -18.37
C LEU A 201 -3.61 -11.66 -19.01
N LEU A 202 -3.08 -12.60 -18.22
CA LEU A 202 -2.97 -14.01 -18.61
C LEU A 202 -4.34 -14.68 -18.67
N PRO A 203 -4.50 -15.72 -19.49
CA PRO A 203 -5.72 -16.52 -19.49
C PRO A 203 -6.13 -17.01 -18.10
N ALA A 204 -5.18 -17.50 -17.29
CA ALA A 204 -5.44 -17.94 -15.93
C ALA A 204 -5.92 -16.80 -14.98
N VAL A 205 -5.49 -15.55 -15.22
CA VAL A 205 -5.99 -14.39 -14.46
C VAL A 205 -7.42 -14.07 -14.88
N ILE A 206 -7.70 -14.08 -16.18
CA ILE A 206 -9.04 -13.84 -16.73
C ILE A 206 -10.01 -14.88 -16.19
N GLU A 207 -9.66 -16.17 -16.27
CA GLU A 207 -10.47 -17.27 -15.76
C GLU A 207 -10.79 -17.10 -14.26
N ALA A 208 -9.78 -16.83 -13.43
CA ALA A 208 -9.98 -16.63 -12.00
C ALA A 208 -10.90 -15.44 -11.70
N LEU A 209 -10.77 -14.34 -12.46
CA LEU A 209 -11.61 -13.16 -12.33
C LEU A 209 -13.05 -13.42 -12.78
N GLU A 210 -13.27 -14.14 -13.88
CA GLU A 210 -14.62 -14.49 -14.35
C GLU A 210 -15.32 -15.47 -13.40
N ASN A 211 -14.60 -16.45 -12.85
CA ASN A 211 -15.12 -17.36 -11.83
C ASN A 211 -15.55 -16.59 -10.56
N TRP A 212 -14.76 -15.62 -10.14
CA TRP A 212 -15.13 -14.75 -9.03
C TRP A 212 -16.33 -13.86 -9.37
N LYS A 213 -16.36 -13.27 -10.55
CA LYS A 213 -17.46 -12.40 -11.01
C LYS A 213 -18.79 -13.16 -11.06
N ALA A 214 -18.78 -14.43 -11.49
CA ALA A 214 -19.96 -15.29 -11.50
C ALA A 214 -20.51 -15.56 -10.09
N ALA A 215 -19.62 -15.60 -9.08
CA ALA A 215 -19.97 -15.79 -7.66
C ALA A 215 -20.13 -14.48 -6.88
N HIS A 216 -20.00 -13.32 -7.56
CA HIS A 216 -20.02 -12.03 -6.89
C HIS A 216 -21.40 -11.70 -6.30
N PRO A 217 -21.49 -11.26 -5.02
CA PRO A 217 -22.79 -11.06 -4.37
C PRO A 217 -23.62 -9.93 -4.99
N THR A 218 -22.98 -8.97 -5.61
CA THR A 218 -23.62 -7.78 -6.21
C THR A 218 -22.89 -7.40 -7.51
N PRO A 219 -23.12 -8.09 -8.63
CA PRO A 219 -22.35 -7.91 -9.87
C PRO A 219 -22.78 -6.67 -10.68
N ALA A 220 -22.95 -5.52 -9.98
CA ALA A 220 -23.23 -4.24 -10.66
C ALA A 220 -21.94 -3.62 -11.21
N PRO A 221 -21.98 -2.90 -12.35
CA PRO A 221 -20.78 -2.30 -12.95
C PRO A 221 -19.97 -1.42 -12.01
N ASP A 222 -20.64 -0.65 -11.14
CA ASP A 222 -20.02 0.25 -10.16
C ASP A 222 -19.69 -0.42 -8.83
N ALA A 223 -19.98 -1.71 -8.68
CA ALA A 223 -19.62 -2.44 -7.47
C ALA A 223 -18.10 -2.68 -7.43
N PRO A 224 -17.48 -2.66 -6.23
CA PRO A 224 -16.07 -3.01 -6.09
C PRO A 224 -15.81 -4.42 -6.62
N LEU A 225 -14.82 -4.60 -7.50
CA LEU A 225 -14.46 -5.93 -8.02
C LEU A 225 -14.17 -6.91 -6.89
N PHE A 226 -13.46 -6.48 -5.85
CA PHE A 226 -13.22 -7.30 -4.65
C PHE A 226 -13.98 -6.71 -3.46
N CYS A 227 -14.97 -7.44 -2.98
CA CYS A 227 -15.81 -7.03 -1.86
C CYS A 227 -15.57 -7.86 -0.59
N GLY A 228 -15.86 -7.26 0.55
CA GLY A 228 -15.92 -7.94 1.83
C GLY A 228 -17.29 -8.60 2.07
N VAL A 229 -17.40 -9.34 3.16
CA VAL A 229 -18.65 -10.06 3.56
C VAL A 229 -19.86 -9.11 3.70
N ARG A 230 -19.63 -7.80 3.90
CA ARG A 230 -20.69 -6.78 4.02
C ARG A 230 -20.99 -6.07 2.69
N GLY A 231 -20.49 -6.57 1.57
CA GLY A 231 -20.71 -6.01 0.23
C GLY A 231 -19.83 -4.78 -0.13
N GLY A 232 -19.23 -4.11 0.85
CA GLY A 232 -18.33 -2.98 0.57
C GLY A 232 -16.95 -3.42 0.07
N ARG A 233 -16.18 -2.48 -0.48
CA ARG A 233 -14.81 -2.72 -0.97
C ARG A 233 -13.95 -3.47 0.05
N LEU A 234 -13.23 -4.49 -0.39
CA LEU A 234 -12.42 -5.34 0.48
C LEU A 234 -11.33 -4.52 1.19
N ASN A 235 -11.29 -4.64 2.52
CA ASN A 235 -10.24 -4.00 3.30
C ASN A 235 -8.89 -4.71 3.04
N PRO A 236 -7.81 -3.98 2.71
CA PRO A 236 -6.48 -4.56 2.50
C PRO A 236 -5.99 -5.45 3.66
N GLY A 237 -6.44 -5.15 4.89
CA GLY A 237 -6.13 -5.96 6.07
C GLY A 237 -6.69 -7.38 6.02
N VAL A 238 -7.79 -7.62 5.29
CA VAL A 238 -8.37 -8.96 5.09
C VAL A 238 -7.44 -9.78 4.20
N ALA A 239 -7.08 -9.26 3.03
CA ALA A 239 -6.13 -9.93 2.13
C ALA A 239 -4.76 -10.17 2.80
N GLN A 240 -4.25 -9.19 3.58
CA GLN A 240 -3.02 -9.37 4.35
C GLN A 240 -3.13 -10.45 5.42
N ARG A 241 -4.33 -10.65 6.00
CA ARG A 241 -4.59 -11.72 6.98
C ARG A 241 -4.62 -13.08 6.28
N ALA A 242 -5.32 -13.20 5.18
CA ALA A 242 -5.37 -14.43 4.37
C ALA A 242 -3.95 -14.89 4.00
N MET A 243 -3.16 -14.01 3.40
CA MET A 243 -1.74 -14.28 3.09
C MET A 243 -0.92 -14.65 4.33
N ARG A 244 -1.18 -14.05 5.48
CA ARG A 244 -0.47 -14.36 6.73
C ARG A 244 -0.83 -15.75 7.27
N ASN A 245 -2.07 -16.15 7.18
CA ASN A 245 -2.52 -17.47 7.63
C ASN A 245 -1.86 -18.55 6.76
N TRP A 246 -2.02 -18.46 5.46
CA TRP A 246 -1.39 -19.37 4.51
C TRP A 246 0.13 -19.48 4.70
N ARG A 247 0.87 -18.37 4.72
CA ARG A 247 2.32 -18.44 4.89
C ARG A 247 2.77 -19.11 6.19
N LYS A 248 1.94 -19.05 7.25
CA LYS A 248 2.23 -19.74 8.52
C LYS A 248 2.05 -21.24 8.39
N GLY A 249 1.01 -21.69 7.68
CA GLY A 249 0.80 -23.10 7.35
C GLY A 249 1.96 -23.67 6.56
N GLU A 250 2.44 -22.92 5.56
CA GLU A 250 3.55 -23.30 4.69
C GLU A 250 4.95 -23.07 5.30
N GLY A 251 5.07 -22.59 6.54
CA GLY A 251 6.37 -22.29 7.15
C GLY A 251 7.15 -21.17 6.45
N LEU A 252 6.49 -20.33 5.65
CA LEU A 252 7.13 -19.26 4.89
C LEU A 252 7.49 -18.07 5.81
N PRO A 253 8.52 -17.28 5.45
CA PRO A 253 8.98 -16.17 6.27
C PRO A 253 7.95 -15.04 6.36
N ASP A 254 8.04 -14.24 7.41
CA ASP A 254 7.20 -13.06 7.64
C ASP A 254 7.23 -12.01 6.50
N SER A 255 8.25 -12.06 5.65
CA SER A 255 8.35 -11.23 4.45
C SER A 255 7.39 -11.62 3.34
N ALA A 256 6.82 -12.85 3.35
CA ALA A 256 5.79 -13.29 2.41
C ALA A 256 4.49 -12.49 2.65
N THR A 257 4.28 -11.49 1.81
CA THR A 257 3.17 -10.51 1.88
C THR A 257 2.64 -10.26 0.47
N PRO A 258 1.46 -9.64 0.29
CA PRO A 258 0.99 -9.23 -1.04
C PRO A 258 1.99 -8.33 -1.79
N HIS A 259 2.80 -7.58 -1.06
CA HIS A 259 3.88 -6.78 -1.68
C HIS A 259 5.05 -7.65 -2.15
N ALA A 260 5.33 -8.76 -1.46
CA ALA A 260 6.34 -9.71 -1.89
C ALA A 260 5.94 -10.42 -3.19
N LEU A 261 4.64 -10.74 -3.41
CA LEU A 261 4.16 -11.27 -4.70
C LEU A 261 4.44 -10.31 -5.86
N ARG A 262 4.22 -9.01 -5.67
CA ARG A 262 4.59 -8.01 -6.67
C ARG A 262 6.11 -8.00 -6.94
N HIS A 263 6.92 -8.18 -5.91
CA HIS A 263 8.37 -8.25 -6.08
C HIS A 263 8.77 -9.55 -6.79
N SER A 264 8.13 -10.67 -6.44
CA SER A 264 8.31 -11.96 -7.12
C SER A 264 7.94 -11.86 -8.61
N PHE A 265 6.83 -11.21 -8.95
CA PHE A 265 6.45 -10.93 -10.33
C PHE A 265 7.61 -10.27 -11.09
N ALA A 266 8.17 -9.16 -10.57
CA ALA A 266 9.28 -8.47 -11.23
C ALA A 266 10.54 -9.34 -11.35
N THR A 267 10.88 -10.10 -10.29
CA THR A 267 12.07 -10.96 -10.28
C THR A 267 11.91 -12.13 -11.27
N HIS A 268 10.76 -12.79 -11.26
CA HIS A 268 10.52 -13.95 -12.13
C HIS A 268 10.42 -13.54 -13.61
N LEU A 269 9.87 -12.34 -13.91
CA LEU A 269 9.92 -11.80 -15.28
C LEU A 269 11.36 -11.53 -15.72
N MET A 270 12.19 -10.99 -14.83
CA MET A 270 13.61 -10.75 -15.13
C MET A 270 14.36 -12.06 -15.36
N GLU A 271 14.13 -13.07 -14.53
CA GLU A 271 14.67 -14.43 -14.68
C GLU A 271 14.19 -15.10 -15.96
N GLY A 272 12.95 -14.82 -16.40
CA GLY A 272 12.39 -15.25 -17.67
C GLY A 272 12.88 -14.46 -18.90
N GLY A 273 13.82 -13.51 -18.71
CA GLY A 273 14.46 -12.77 -19.79
C GLY A 273 13.76 -11.46 -20.20
N ALA A 274 12.76 -11.00 -19.43
CA ALA A 274 12.17 -9.68 -19.67
C ALA A 274 13.17 -8.57 -19.33
N ASP A 275 13.25 -7.53 -20.18
CA ASP A 275 14.12 -6.40 -19.93
C ASP A 275 13.59 -5.50 -18.81
N LEU A 276 14.50 -4.80 -18.13
CA LEU A 276 14.19 -3.97 -16.98
C LEU A 276 13.19 -2.85 -17.30
N ARG A 277 13.22 -2.30 -18.51
CA ARG A 277 12.34 -1.21 -18.94
C ARG A 277 10.90 -1.70 -19.04
N THR A 278 10.68 -2.83 -19.70
CA THR A 278 9.37 -3.50 -19.79
C THR A 278 8.81 -3.81 -18.40
N ILE A 279 9.63 -4.32 -17.49
CA ILE A 279 9.21 -4.59 -16.10
C ILE A 279 8.82 -3.29 -15.39
N GLN A 280 9.59 -2.21 -15.54
CA GLN A 280 9.28 -0.91 -14.93
C GLN A 280 7.98 -0.30 -15.46
N GLU A 281 7.71 -0.44 -16.74
CA GLU A 281 6.47 0.00 -17.40
C GLU A 281 5.27 -0.77 -16.84
N LEU A 282 5.31 -2.10 -16.82
CA LEU A 282 4.28 -2.95 -16.24
C LEU A 282 4.01 -2.61 -14.76
N MET A 283 5.06 -2.35 -14.00
CA MET A 283 4.94 -2.03 -12.58
C MET A 283 4.51 -0.58 -12.31
N GLY A 284 4.53 0.31 -13.30
CA GLY A 284 4.17 1.71 -13.11
C GLY A 284 5.13 2.45 -12.19
N HIS A 285 6.45 2.35 -12.44
CA HIS A 285 7.46 3.12 -11.76
C HIS A 285 7.49 4.55 -12.31
N ALA A 286 7.30 5.54 -11.44
CA ALA A 286 7.07 6.95 -11.78
C ALA A 286 8.29 7.71 -12.35
N SER A 287 9.43 7.07 -12.56
CA SER A 287 10.69 7.76 -12.92
C SER A 287 10.91 7.99 -14.42
N LEU A 288 10.04 7.45 -15.26
CA LEU A 288 10.06 7.78 -16.69
C LEU A 288 8.72 8.40 -17.05
N SER A 289 8.68 9.73 -16.98
CA SER A 289 7.55 10.53 -17.41
C SER A 289 7.48 10.52 -18.92
N THR A 290 6.54 9.79 -19.45
CA THR A 290 5.83 10.25 -20.67
C THR A 290 4.50 9.51 -20.70
N THR A 291 3.43 10.26 -20.83
CA THR A 291 2.14 9.78 -21.34
C THR A 291 2.39 9.45 -22.80
N GLN A 292 3.13 8.38 -23.08
CA GLN A 292 3.18 7.81 -24.41
C GLN A 292 1.83 7.11 -24.61
N ALA A 293 1.10 7.56 -25.62
CA ALA A 293 -0.04 6.79 -26.11
C ALA A 293 0.51 5.42 -26.54
N TYR A 294 0.11 4.38 -25.79
CA TYR A 294 0.46 3.00 -26.15
C TYR A 294 -0.13 2.71 -27.52
N THR A 295 0.71 2.33 -28.47
CA THR A 295 0.26 1.85 -29.77
C THR A 295 -0.13 0.38 -29.67
N LEU A 296 -0.96 -0.12 -30.58
CA LEU A 296 -1.31 -1.56 -30.68
C LEU A 296 -0.06 -2.45 -30.82
N ALA A 297 1.04 -1.90 -31.37
CA ALA A 297 2.32 -2.60 -31.50
C ALA A 297 3.01 -2.74 -30.14
N ASP A 298 2.95 -1.72 -29.29
CA ASP A 298 3.51 -1.75 -27.93
C ASP A 298 2.76 -2.75 -27.05
N GLU A 299 1.42 -2.81 -27.16
CA GLU A 299 0.57 -3.77 -26.46
C GLU A 299 0.92 -5.22 -26.83
N LYS A 300 1.08 -5.48 -28.14
CA LYS A 300 1.45 -6.83 -28.61
C LYS A 300 2.85 -7.23 -28.13
N HIS A 301 3.81 -6.32 -28.17
CA HIS A 301 5.16 -6.56 -27.70
C HIS A 301 5.17 -6.86 -26.17
N LEU A 302 4.46 -6.07 -25.38
CA LEU A 302 4.30 -6.28 -23.95
C LEU A 302 3.70 -7.65 -23.62
N LEU A 303 2.65 -8.06 -24.35
CA LEU A 303 2.00 -9.36 -24.21
C LEU A 303 2.96 -10.50 -24.59
N ASP A 304 3.75 -10.36 -25.64
CA ASP A 304 4.67 -11.40 -26.10
C ASP A 304 5.85 -11.58 -25.13
N VAL A 305 6.45 -10.49 -24.65
CA VAL A 305 7.52 -10.53 -23.67
C VAL A 305 7.01 -11.16 -22.37
N TRP A 306 5.81 -10.74 -21.95
CA TRP A 306 5.21 -11.20 -20.72
C TRP A 306 4.80 -12.69 -20.77
N ARG A 307 4.21 -13.14 -21.91
CA ARG A 307 3.89 -14.57 -22.14
C ARG A 307 5.13 -15.45 -22.12
N LYS A 308 6.24 -14.99 -22.67
CA LYS A 308 7.51 -15.75 -22.68
C LYS A 308 8.20 -15.81 -21.33
N ALA A 309 8.04 -14.76 -20.52
CA ALA A 309 8.81 -14.60 -19.29
C ALA A 309 8.03 -14.95 -18.00
N HIS A 310 6.70 -15.02 -18.05
CA HIS A 310 5.91 -15.25 -16.84
C HIS A 310 5.69 -16.76 -16.61
N PRO A 311 5.96 -17.28 -15.38
CA PRO A 311 5.85 -18.71 -15.07
C PRO A 311 4.46 -19.37 -15.28
N ARG A 312 3.38 -18.55 -15.31
CA ARG A 312 2.02 -19.01 -15.62
C ARG A 312 1.61 -18.84 -17.07
N ALA A 313 2.51 -18.43 -17.94
CA ALA A 313 2.19 -18.19 -19.35
C ALA A 313 1.97 -19.50 -20.13
N ASP A 314 2.78 -20.50 -19.82
CA ASP A 314 2.57 -21.86 -20.29
C ASP A 314 1.54 -22.48 -19.34
N GLY A 315 0.27 -22.42 -19.72
CA GLY A 315 -0.82 -22.99 -18.95
C GLY A 315 -0.46 -24.38 -18.46
N GLY A 316 -0.02 -24.44 -17.19
CA GLY A 316 0.31 -25.70 -16.56
C GLY A 316 -0.90 -26.62 -16.64
N ALA A 317 -0.69 -27.78 -17.24
CA ALA A 317 -1.60 -28.89 -17.26
C ALA A 317 -2.03 -29.30 -15.86
#